data_d606bf3fe37bf7b39745af8d7150bd4d
#
_entry.id   d606bf3fe37bf7b39745af8d7150bd4d
#
_cell.length_a   1.000
_cell.length_b   1.000
_cell.length_c   1.000
_cell.angle_alpha   90.00
_cell.angle_beta   90.00
_cell.angle_gamma   90.00
#
_symmetry.space_group_name_H-M   'P 1'
#
loop_
_entity.id
_entity.type
_entity.pdbx_description
1 polymer ?
#
loop_
_entity_poly.entity_id
_entity_poly.type
_entity_poly.pdbx_seq_one_letter_code
_entity_poly.pdbx_strand_id
1 'polypeptide(L)'
;MKKLISIAVCLFVLASFASANIPNEKVLKVFTESFAAPSEVKWFEGTDYFEVRFVESNIRSVVTYDKEGNFLRSLRYYDESKLPFYVTCKLKKKFSDKKVYGVTEKVNDGVLTYYVKMESDTQWLTVKVDAYGSMEVVEKYRKA
;
A
#
# COMPACT_ATOMS: atom_id res chain seq x y z
N MET A 1 -63.78 11.67 -28.67
CA MET A 1 -62.93 12.27 -27.66
C MET A 1 -62.06 11.17 -27.03
N LYS A 2 -60.82 11.04 -27.51
CA LYS A 2 -59.91 10.01 -27.01
C LYS A 2 -58.95 10.66 -26.02
N LYS A 3 -59.06 10.32 -24.75
CA LYS A 3 -58.14 10.78 -23.66
C LYS A 3 -56.90 9.90 -23.68
N LEU A 4 -55.76 10.46 -24.09
CA LEU A 4 -54.45 9.84 -23.96
C LEU A 4 -53.98 10.01 -22.53
N ILE A 5 -53.89 8.87 -21.80
CA ILE A 5 -53.29 8.80 -20.47
C ILE A 5 -51.80 8.59 -20.69
N SER A 6 -51.00 9.63 -20.38
CA SER A 6 -49.54 9.58 -20.39
C SER A 6 -49.07 8.98 -19.09
N ILE A 7 -48.57 7.75 -19.15
CA ILE A 7 -47.94 7.08 -18.00
C ILE A 7 -46.48 7.54 -17.96
N ALA A 8 -46.18 8.44 -17.03
CA ALA A 8 -44.80 8.81 -16.73
C ALA A 8 -44.15 7.68 -15.88
N VAL A 9 -43.29 6.89 -16.54
CA VAL A 9 -42.44 5.90 -15.84
C VAL A 9 -41.30 6.66 -15.22
N CYS A 10 -41.38 6.92 -13.88
CA CYS A 10 -40.26 7.37 -13.09
C CYS A 10 -39.27 6.21 -12.93
N LEU A 11 -38.18 6.25 -13.72
CA LEU A 11 -37.01 5.41 -13.48
C LEU A 11 -36.34 5.88 -12.18
N PHE A 12 -36.59 5.18 -11.10
CA PHE A 12 -35.77 5.28 -9.88
C PHE A 12 -34.41 4.65 -10.19
N VAL A 13 -33.44 5.48 -10.54
CA VAL A 13 -32.04 5.09 -10.51
C VAL A 13 -31.65 4.95 -9.05
N LEU A 14 -31.65 3.72 -8.54
CA LEU A 14 -31.02 3.36 -7.28
C LEU A 14 -29.50 3.56 -7.45
N ALA A 15 -29.02 4.76 -7.16
CA ALA A 15 -27.60 4.99 -6.96
C ALA A 15 -27.18 4.16 -5.73
N SER A 16 -26.52 3.02 -6.01
CA SER A 16 -25.84 2.26 -4.96
C SER A 16 -24.71 3.14 -4.44
N PHE A 17 -24.99 3.88 -3.37
CA PHE A 17 -23.94 4.50 -2.56
C PHE A 17 -23.13 3.36 -1.97
N ALA A 18 -21.95 3.10 -2.54
CA ALA A 18 -20.93 2.33 -1.85
C ALA A 18 -20.68 3.08 -0.54
N SER A 19 -21.09 2.49 0.58
CA SER A 19 -20.81 3.01 1.93
C SER A 19 -19.30 3.13 2.03
N ALA A 20 -18.76 4.34 1.99
CA ALA A 20 -17.39 4.59 2.34
C ALA A 20 -17.28 4.21 3.84
N ASN A 21 -16.52 3.17 4.15
CA ASN A 21 -16.24 2.78 5.53
C ASN A 21 -15.42 3.91 6.15
N ILE A 22 -16.07 4.78 6.92
CA ILE A 22 -15.42 5.87 7.63
C ILE A 22 -14.94 5.29 8.96
N PRO A 23 -13.63 5.38 9.29
CA PRO A 23 -13.13 4.90 10.56
C PRO A 23 -13.69 5.74 11.72
N ASN A 24 -13.58 5.21 12.92
CA ASN A 24 -13.94 5.98 14.11
C ASN A 24 -13.00 7.20 14.30
N GLU A 25 -13.40 8.15 15.15
CA GLU A 25 -12.66 9.41 15.38
C GLU A 25 -11.23 9.21 15.85
N LYS A 26 -10.96 8.18 16.68
CA LYS A 26 -9.62 7.88 17.18
C LYS A 26 -8.66 7.51 16.07
N VAL A 27 -9.08 6.59 15.20
CA VAL A 27 -8.29 6.14 14.04
C VAL A 27 -8.11 7.28 13.04
N LEU A 28 -9.19 8.03 12.76
CA LEU A 28 -9.11 9.16 11.84
C LEU A 28 -8.14 10.23 12.33
N LYS A 29 -8.15 10.55 13.63
CA LYS A 29 -7.24 11.51 14.27
C LYS A 29 -5.77 11.07 14.08
N VAL A 30 -5.43 9.84 14.44
CA VAL A 30 -4.05 9.31 14.29
C VAL A 30 -3.60 9.36 12.84
N PHE A 31 -4.46 8.98 11.90
CA PHE A 31 -4.16 9.03 10.48
C PHE A 31 -3.87 10.46 9.99
N THR A 32 -4.74 11.42 10.31
CA THR A 32 -4.59 12.83 9.88
C THR A 32 -3.40 13.52 10.53
N GLU A 33 -3.01 13.14 11.75
CA GLU A 33 -1.80 13.63 12.41
C GLU A 33 -0.53 13.02 11.83
N SER A 34 -0.60 11.80 11.27
CA SER A 34 0.55 11.07 10.73
C SER A 34 0.86 11.41 9.27
N PHE A 35 -0.15 11.78 8.47
CA PHE A 35 -0.03 12.00 7.03
C PHE A 35 -0.59 13.37 6.65
N ALA A 36 0.29 14.24 6.12
CA ALA A 36 -0.05 15.64 5.87
C ALA A 36 -0.86 15.86 4.59
N ALA A 37 -0.61 15.07 3.55
CA ALA A 37 -1.22 15.25 2.24
C ALA A 37 -1.53 13.91 1.52
N PRO A 38 -2.26 12.98 2.16
CA PRO A 38 -2.62 11.73 1.53
C PRO A 38 -3.65 11.96 0.41
N SER A 39 -3.48 11.26 -0.69
CA SER A 39 -4.42 11.21 -1.82
C SER A 39 -4.93 9.79 -2.04
N GLU A 40 -6.00 9.62 -2.81
CA GLU A 40 -6.62 8.33 -3.13
C GLU A 40 -6.98 7.50 -1.88
N VAL A 41 -7.39 8.16 -0.81
CA VAL A 41 -7.63 7.52 0.49
C VAL A 41 -8.86 6.61 0.41
N LYS A 42 -8.66 5.33 0.77
CA LYS A 42 -9.73 4.32 0.84
C LYS A 42 -9.63 3.56 2.15
N TRP A 43 -10.75 3.51 2.88
CA TRP A 43 -10.87 2.82 4.15
C TRP A 43 -11.58 1.48 4.00
N PHE A 44 -11.12 0.51 4.77
CA PHE A 44 -11.71 -0.82 4.90
C PHE A 44 -11.84 -1.14 6.38
N GLU A 45 -12.98 -1.68 6.78
CA GLU A 45 -13.24 -2.09 8.16
C GLU A 45 -13.21 -3.61 8.24
N GLY A 46 -12.37 -4.14 9.14
CA GLY A 46 -12.39 -5.53 9.57
C GLY A 46 -13.07 -5.66 10.94
N THR A 47 -13.12 -6.87 11.48
CA THR A 47 -13.74 -7.15 12.77
C THR A 47 -13.09 -6.32 13.88
N ASP A 48 -11.76 -6.34 13.99
CA ASP A 48 -11.00 -5.71 15.07
C ASP A 48 -10.01 -4.64 14.60
N TYR A 49 -10.09 -4.23 13.31
CA TYR A 49 -9.16 -3.29 12.73
C TYR A 49 -9.79 -2.39 11.68
N PHE A 50 -9.11 -1.30 11.36
CA PHE A 50 -9.30 -0.50 10.14
C PHE A 50 -8.04 -0.55 9.29
N GLU A 51 -8.20 -0.73 7.98
CA GLU A 51 -7.14 -0.64 6.99
C GLU A 51 -7.38 0.59 6.12
N VAL A 52 -6.34 1.40 5.91
CA VAL A 52 -6.36 2.52 4.99
C VAL A 52 -5.35 2.31 3.88
N ARG A 53 -5.77 2.57 2.64
CA ARG A 53 -4.91 2.61 1.44
C ARG A 53 -4.89 4.03 0.91
N PHE A 54 -3.70 4.52 0.60
CA PHE A 54 -3.52 5.89 0.12
C PHE A 54 -2.20 6.04 -0.64
N VAL A 55 -2.04 7.19 -1.28
CA VAL A 55 -0.79 7.61 -1.92
C VAL A 55 -0.34 8.93 -1.29
N GLU A 56 0.91 9.02 -0.88
CA GLU A 56 1.55 10.25 -0.43
C GLU A 56 2.99 10.29 -0.94
N SER A 57 3.41 11.40 -1.55
CA SER A 57 4.78 11.59 -2.07
C SER A 57 5.26 10.46 -3.00
N ASN A 58 4.37 9.96 -3.87
CA ASN A 58 4.58 8.81 -4.76
C ASN A 58 4.82 7.46 -4.05
N ILE A 59 4.49 7.38 -2.77
CA ILE A 59 4.51 6.14 -2.01
C ILE A 59 3.09 5.62 -1.88
N ARG A 60 2.83 4.43 -2.41
CA ARG A 60 1.55 3.73 -2.19
C ARG A 60 1.63 3.00 -0.87
N SER A 61 0.72 3.32 0.03
CA SER A 61 0.73 2.82 1.41
C SER A 61 -0.55 2.08 1.75
N VAL A 62 -0.39 1.03 2.56
CA VAL A 62 -1.47 0.32 3.27
C VAL A 62 -1.10 0.34 4.74
N VAL A 63 -1.95 0.92 5.58
CA VAL A 63 -1.73 0.99 7.03
C VAL A 63 -2.92 0.39 7.75
N THR A 64 -2.65 -0.40 8.77
CA THR A 64 -3.68 -1.05 9.60
C THR A 64 -3.56 -0.56 11.03
N TYR A 65 -4.70 -0.15 11.59
CA TYR A 65 -4.86 0.27 12.99
C TYR A 65 -5.88 -0.64 13.69
N ASP A 66 -5.74 -0.81 14.99
CA ASP A 66 -6.83 -1.37 15.79
C ASP A 66 -7.97 -0.35 15.97
N LYS A 67 -9.06 -0.75 16.63
CA LYS A 67 -10.23 0.12 16.88
C LYS A 67 -9.94 1.28 17.85
N GLU A 68 -8.86 1.22 18.60
CA GLU A 68 -8.37 2.26 19.51
C GLU A 68 -7.45 3.28 18.85
N GLY A 69 -7.01 3.02 17.60
CA GLY A 69 -6.09 3.86 16.83
C GLY A 69 -4.62 3.49 17.00
N ASN A 70 -4.30 2.33 17.61
CA ASN A 70 -2.94 1.87 17.67
C ASN A 70 -2.50 1.30 16.33
N PHE A 71 -1.29 1.63 15.90
CA PHE A 71 -0.69 1.08 14.70
C PHE A 71 -0.40 -0.43 14.87
N LEU A 72 -0.81 -1.23 13.89
CA LEU A 72 -0.58 -2.67 13.86
C LEU A 72 0.49 -3.05 12.84
N ARG A 73 0.33 -2.60 11.61
CA ARG A 73 1.21 -2.96 10.49
C ARG A 73 1.10 -1.98 9.34
N SER A 74 2.13 -1.97 8.47
CA SER A 74 2.08 -1.25 7.21
C SER A 74 2.78 -1.99 6.08
N LEU A 75 2.34 -1.70 4.86
CA LEU A 75 3.03 -2.01 3.60
C LEU A 75 3.19 -0.70 2.83
N ARG A 76 4.40 -0.44 2.33
CA ARG A 76 4.69 0.73 1.51
C ARG A 76 5.41 0.29 0.24
N TYR A 77 4.96 0.81 -0.90
CA TYR A 77 5.48 0.46 -2.22
C TYR A 77 6.07 1.70 -2.86
N TYR A 78 7.35 1.63 -3.25
CA TYR A 78 8.08 2.75 -3.82
C TYR A 78 9.29 2.28 -4.66
N ASP A 79 9.96 3.21 -5.31
CA ASP A 79 11.16 2.97 -6.10
C ASP A 79 12.45 3.06 -5.25
N GLU A 80 13.59 2.75 -5.86
CA GLU A 80 14.91 2.77 -5.22
C GLU A 80 15.23 4.08 -4.50
N SER A 81 14.70 5.23 -4.97
CA SER A 81 15.05 6.56 -4.45
C SER A 81 14.63 6.79 -3.00
N LYS A 82 13.68 5.98 -2.50
CA LYS A 82 13.17 6.06 -1.13
C LYS A 82 13.80 5.01 -0.20
N LEU A 83 14.66 4.12 -0.70
CA LEU A 83 15.42 3.21 0.15
C LEU A 83 16.44 3.97 1.00
N PRO A 84 16.71 3.53 2.23
CA PRO A 84 17.82 4.06 3.01
C PRO A 84 19.14 3.90 2.25
N PHE A 85 19.97 4.94 2.27
CA PHE A 85 21.23 4.99 1.52
C PHE A 85 22.14 3.78 1.77
N TYR A 86 22.25 3.33 3.02
CA TYR A 86 23.08 2.16 3.37
C TYR A 86 22.58 0.86 2.74
N VAL A 87 21.24 0.71 2.60
CA VAL A 87 20.63 -0.46 1.93
C VAL A 87 20.98 -0.44 0.45
N THR A 88 20.79 0.72 -0.20
CA THR A 88 21.12 0.92 -1.61
C THR A 88 22.60 0.60 -1.90
N CYS A 89 23.53 1.10 -1.07
CA CYS A 89 24.96 0.82 -1.22
C CYS A 89 25.28 -0.69 -1.10
N LYS A 90 24.70 -1.37 -0.12
CA LYS A 90 24.89 -2.82 0.05
C LYS A 90 24.32 -3.63 -1.10
N LEU A 91 23.12 -3.27 -1.59
CA LEU A 91 22.49 -3.92 -2.74
C LEU A 91 23.37 -3.79 -4.00
N LYS A 92 23.82 -2.57 -4.31
CA LYS A 92 24.68 -2.30 -5.48
C LYS A 92 26.02 -3.02 -5.41
N LYS A 93 26.58 -3.14 -4.21
CA LYS A 93 27.84 -3.91 -4.02
C LYS A 93 27.64 -5.41 -4.24
N LYS A 94 26.53 -5.98 -3.74
CA LYS A 94 26.28 -7.44 -3.77
C LYS A 94 25.67 -7.90 -5.09
N PHE A 95 24.87 -7.05 -5.75
CA PHE A 95 24.10 -7.35 -6.96
C PHE A 95 24.38 -6.30 -8.05
N SER A 96 25.65 -6.08 -8.37
CA SER A 96 26.11 -5.03 -9.30
C SER A 96 25.56 -5.16 -10.73
N ASP A 97 25.20 -6.39 -11.13
CA ASP A 97 24.62 -6.74 -12.43
C ASP A 97 23.08 -6.56 -12.48
N LYS A 98 22.46 -6.11 -11.39
CA LYS A 98 21.00 -5.99 -11.27
C LYS A 98 20.56 -4.58 -10.95
N LYS A 99 19.36 -4.24 -11.45
CA LYS A 99 18.69 -2.98 -11.17
C LYS A 99 17.53 -3.23 -10.20
N VAL A 100 17.27 -2.27 -9.31
CA VAL A 100 16.07 -2.29 -8.47
C VAL A 100 14.86 -1.96 -9.35
N TYR A 101 13.89 -2.86 -9.36
CA TYR A 101 12.61 -2.68 -10.05
C TYR A 101 11.57 -2.02 -9.14
N GLY A 102 11.55 -2.39 -7.87
CA GLY A 102 10.63 -1.84 -6.87
C GLY A 102 10.93 -2.35 -5.48
N VAL A 103 10.39 -1.66 -4.51
CA VAL A 103 10.57 -1.95 -3.09
C VAL A 103 9.23 -2.09 -2.41
N THR A 104 9.07 -3.15 -1.62
CA THR A 104 8.01 -3.30 -0.64
C THR A 104 8.62 -3.20 0.76
N GLU A 105 8.31 -2.14 1.46
CA GLU A 105 8.64 -1.97 2.87
C GLU A 105 7.50 -2.53 3.71
N LYS A 106 7.81 -3.38 4.66
CA LYS A 106 6.84 -3.99 5.57
C LYS A 106 7.23 -3.71 7.01
N VAL A 107 6.28 -3.18 7.77
CA VAL A 107 6.38 -3.15 9.24
C VAL A 107 5.28 -4.05 9.80
N ASN A 108 5.64 -4.99 10.65
CA ASN A 108 4.70 -5.86 11.34
C ASN A 108 5.25 -6.17 12.72
N ASP A 109 4.44 -6.01 13.77
CA ASP A 109 4.85 -6.21 15.16
C ASP A 109 6.14 -5.46 15.53
N GLY A 110 6.30 -4.25 15.01
CA GLY A 110 7.49 -3.41 15.22
C GLY A 110 8.72 -3.83 14.42
N VAL A 111 8.65 -4.89 13.61
CA VAL A 111 9.78 -5.36 12.79
C VAL A 111 9.71 -4.77 11.40
N LEU A 112 10.74 -4.00 11.02
CA LEU A 112 10.92 -3.42 9.70
C LEU A 112 11.67 -4.39 8.78
N THR A 113 11.13 -4.61 7.59
CA THR A 113 11.72 -5.47 6.55
C THR A 113 11.50 -4.83 5.18
N TYR A 114 12.52 -4.84 4.34
CA TYR A 114 12.43 -4.46 2.93
C TYR A 114 12.45 -5.72 2.05
N TYR A 115 11.55 -5.79 1.08
CA TYR A 115 11.59 -6.76 -0.02
C TYR A 115 11.92 -6.00 -1.29
N VAL A 116 13.15 -6.14 -1.76
CA VAL A 116 13.64 -5.43 -2.93
C VAL A 116 13.58 -6.34 -4.14
N LYS A 117 12.69 -6.03 -5.08
CA LYS A 117 12.61 -6.71 -6.36
C LYS A 117 13.65 -6.14 -7.30
N MET A 118 14.51 -7.00 -7.80
CA MET A 118 15.60 -6.64 -8.70
C MET A 118 15.51 -7.43 -10.01
N GLU A 119 16.05 -6.86 -11.07
CA GLU A 119 16.10 -7.49 -12.38
C GLU A 119 17.47 -7.37 -13.06
N SER A 120 17.79 -8.36 -13.87
CA SER A 120 18.80 -8.31 -14.92
C SER A 120 18.13 -8.67 -16.27
N ASP A 121 18.90 -8.76 -17.35
CA ASP A 121 18.36 -9.15 -18.66
C ASP A 121 17.72 -10.55 -18.65
N THR A 122 18.18 -11.44 -17.78
CA THR A 122 17.79 -12.87 -17.77
C THR A 122 17.06 -13.32 -16.49
N GLN A 123 17.02 -12.49 -15.45
CA GLN A 123 16.53 -12.95 -14.13
C GLN A 123 15.74 -11.89 -13.38
N TRP A 124 14.78 -12.37 -12.60
CA TRP A 124 14.14 -11.66 -11.48
C TRP A 124 14.67 -12.21 -10.16
N LEU A 125 14.86 -11.32 -9.21
CA LEU A 125 15.34 -11.63 -7.86
C LEU A 125 14.51 -10.82 -6.84
N THR A 126 14.14 -11.44 -5.72
CA THR A 126 13.62 -10.72 -4.55
C THR A 126 14.59 -10.89 -3.40
N VAL A 127 15.12 -9.78 -2.92
CA VAL A 127 16.04 -9.72 -1.77
C VAL A 127 15.29 -9.20 -0.56
N LYS A 128 15.22 -10.00 0.49
CA LYS A 128 14.75 -9.58 1.81
C LYS A 128 15.90 -8.89 2.54
N VAL A 129 15.66 -7.70 3.07
CA VAL A 129 16.65 -6.91 3.82
C VAL A 129 16.04 -6.54 5.16
N ASP A 130 16.73 -6.83 6.25
CA ASP A 130 16.30 -6.41 7.59
C ASP A 130 16.69 -4.96 7.89
N ALA A 131 16.25 -4.45 9.05
CA ALA A 131 16.54 -3.09 9.49
C ALA A 131 18.05 -2.80 9.68
N TYR A 132 18.90 -3.82 9.80
CA TYR A 132 20.36 -3.72 9.95
C TYR A 132 21.10 -3.87 8.61
N GLY A 133 20.36 -4.17 7.54
CA GLY A 133 20.91 -4.36 6.21
C GLY A 133 21.46 -5.76 5.96
N SER A 134 21.06 -6.78 6.74
CA SER A 134 21.32 -8.19 6.42
C SER A 134 20.43 -8.60 5.25
N MET A 135 20.96 -9.39 4.31
CA MET A 135 20.32 -9.69 3.04
C MET A 135 20.19 -11.18 2.81
N GLU A 136 18.98 -11.59 2.43
CA GLU A 136 18.64 -12.95 2.03
C GLU A 136 17.92 -12.92 0.68
N VAL A 137 18.31 -13.78 -0.26
CA VAL A 137 17.57 -13.98 -1.51
C VAL A 137 16.42 -14.94 -1.23
N VAL A 138 15.19 -14.42 -1.31
CA VAL A 138 13.97 -15.20 -1.01
C VAL A 138 13.26 -15.72 -2.24
N GLU A 139 13.49 -15.09 -3.41
CA GLU A 139 12.92 -15.52 -4.68
C GLU A 139 13.92 -15.32 -5.82
N LYS A 140 13.93 -16.24 -6.79
CA LYS A 140 14.74 -16.14 -7.99
C LYS A 140 14.04 -16.85 -9.16
N TYR A 141 13.81 -16.11 -10.25
CA TYR A 141 13.18 -16.62 -11.46
C TYR A 141 13.99 -16.25 -12.69
N ARG A 142 13.96 -17.10 -13.72
CA ARG A 142 14.42 -16.72 -15.07
C ARG A 142 13.32 -15.92 -15.77
N LYS A 143 13.72 -14.93 -16.56
CA LYS A 143 12.82 -14.28 -17.51
C LYS A 143 12.57 -15.24 -18.68
N ALA A 144 11.32 -15.26 -19.16
CA ALA A 144 10.94 -16.02 -20.35
C ALA A 144 11.55 -15.39 -21.61
#